data_04385611b229ca56104e862e4d879145
#
_entry.id   04385611b229ca56104e862e4d879145
#
_cell.length_a   1.000
_cell.length_b   1.000
_cell.length_c   1.000
_cell.angle_alpha   90.00
_cell.angle_beta   90.00
_cell.angle_gamma   90.00
#
_symmetry.space_group_name_H-M   'P 1'
#
loop_
_entity.id
_entity.type
_entity.pdbx_description
1 polymer ?
#
loop_
_entity_poly.entity_id
_entity_poly.type
_entity_poly.pdbx_seq_one_letter_code
_entity_poly.pdbx_strand_id
1 'polypeptide(L)'
;MKNKILLKSLAGLCALAAVACGGGPGPQGSVAVYLDESQPIEKRVEDALSRMTLEEKVAILHAQSKFSSAGVPRLGIPEVWCTDGPHGIRPEVLWDEWDQAGWTNDSCTAFPALTCLAATWNPEMSALYGKSIGEEARYREKDILLGPGVNIYRTPLNGRNFEYMGEDPYLSSRMVVPYIEEVQKNGVAACVKHFALNNQEAHRHGIDVEVDDRALNEIYLPAFKAAVQEGGAWAVMGAYNKYKGEHCCHNRYLLNDILKRDWAFDGVVVSTGAARTTRSRPPRTVSTWSSVRGPTV
;
A
#
# COMPACT_ATOMS: atom_id res chain seq x y z
N MET A 1 -22.68 -50.59 6.19
CA MET A 1 -24.01 -50.51 5.56
C MET A 1 -23.97 -49.40 4.50
N LYS A 2 -24.22 -49.79 3.26
CA LYS A 2 -24.12 -48.97 2.04
C LYS A 2 -25.37 -48.10 1.92
N ASN A 3 -25.23 -46.82 1.55
CA ASN A 3 -26.29 -46.13 0.81
C ASN A 3 -25.69 -45.24 -0.28
N LYS A 4 -25.87 -45.75 -1.49
CA LYS A 4 -25.71 -45.01 -2.74
C LYS A 4 -26.96 -44.15 -2.94
N ILE A 5 -26.82 -42.88 -3.26
CA ILE A 5 -27.89 -42.06 -3.79
C ILE A 5 -27.54 -41.69 -5.24
N LEU A 6 -28.47 -42.06 -6.08
CA LEU A 6 -28.53 -42.05 -7.51
C LEU A 6 -28.58 -40.65 -8.09
N LEU A 7 -27.72 -40.37 -9.06
CA LEU A 7 -27.89 -39.28 -10.04
C LEU A 7 -29.06 -39.61 -10.96
N LYS A 8 -30.07 -38.79 -11.05
CA LYS A 8 -31.04 -38.80 -12.14
C LYS A 8 -30.87 -37.59 -13.00
N SER A 9 -30.38 -37.85 -14.20
CA SER A 9 -30.42 -36.99 -15.39
C SER A 9 -31.87 -36.66 -15.79
N LEU A 10 -32.15 -35.39 -15.99
CA LEU A 10 -33.37 -34.94 -16.71
C LEU A 10 -32.90 -34.13 -17.93
N ALA A 11 -32.91 -34.81 -19.07
CA ALA A 11 -32.85 -34.17 -20.36
C ALA A 11 -34.24 -33.69 -20.72
N GLY A 12 -34.43 -32.38 -20.79
CA GLY A 12 -35.64 -31.73 -21.27
C GLY A 12 -35.38 -31.08 -22.62
N LEU A 13 -35.93 -31.71 -23.62
CA LEU A 13 -36.02 -31.28 -25.02
C LEU A 13 -36.93 -30.04 -25.09
N CYS A 14 -36.42 -28.89 -25.52
CA CYS A 14 -37.26 -27.76 -25.98
C CYS A 14 -36.90 -27.43 -27.43
N ALA A 15 -37.95 -27.56 -28.24
CA ALA A 15 -37.92 -27.41 -29.68
C ALA A 15 -37.68 -25.97 -30.14
N LEU A 16 -37.00 -25.87 -31.29
CA LEU A 16 -36.77 -24.66 -32.07
C LEU A 16 -38.07 -23.95 -32.49
N ALA A 17 -38.05 -22.64 -32.26
CA ALA A 17 -38.78 -21.72 -33.12
C ALA A 17 -37.75 -20.73 -33.69
N ALA A 18 -37.35 -20.96 -34.91
CA ALA A 18 -36.53 -20.02 -35.66
C ALA A 18 -37.38 -18.88 -36.15
N VAL A 19 -37.21 -17.71 -35.58
CA VAL A 19 -37.62 -16.45 -36.18
C VAL A 19 -36.38 -15.79 -36.78
N ALA A 20 -36.24 -15.89 -38.07
CA ALA A 20 -35.25 -15.19 -38.85
C ALA A 20 -35.64 -13.71 -38.92
N CYS A 21 -35.04 -12.90 -38.07
CA CYS A 21 -34.90 -11.45 -38.30
C CYS A 21 -33.43 -11.20 -38.60
N GLY A 22 -33.15 -10.81 -39.84
CA GLY A 22 -31.86 -10.41 -40.31
C GLY A 22 -31.41 -9.11 -39.62
N GLY A 23 -30.55 -9.27 -38.61
CA GLY A 23 -29.70 -8.24 -38.06
C GLY A 23 -28.28 -8.60 -38.38
N GLY A 24 -27.62 -7.84 -39.23
CA GLY A 24 -26.17 -7.98 -39.48
C GLY A 24 -25.40 -7.89 -38.17
N PRO A 25 -24.17 -8.44 -38.09
CA PRO A 25 -23.36 -8.35 -36.90
C PRO A 25 -23.16 -6.86 -36.59
N GLY A 26 -23.79 -6.38 -35.50
CA GLY A 26 -23.46 -5.09 -34.92
C GLY A 26 -21.96 -5.05 -34.65
N PRO A 27 -21.32 -3.86 -34.67
CA PRO A 27 -19.91 -3.75 -34.45
C PRO A 27 -19.57 -4.47 -33.13
N GLN A 28 -18.74 -5.53 -33.22
CA GLN A 28 -18.16 -6.15 -32.05
C GLN A 28 -17.46 -5.03 -31.30
N GLY A 29 -18.04 -4.59 -30.16
CA GLY A 29 -17.48 -3.54 -29.36
C GLY A 29 -16.04 -3.94 -29.01
N SER A 30 -15.06 -3.18 -29.49
CA SER A 30 -13.68 -3.40 -29.14
C SER A 30 -13.55 -3.43 -27.61
N VAL A 31 -12.92 -4.45 -27.07
CA VAL A 31 -12.63 -4.54 -25.63
C VAL A 31 -11.97 -3.21 -25.23
N ALA A 32 -12.45 -2.62 -24.15
CA ALA A 32 -11.88 -1.37 -23.67
C ALA A 32 -10.39 -1.55 -23.38
N VAL A 33 -9.55 -0.58 -23.80
CA VAL A 33 -8.09 -0.70 -23.71
C VAL A 33 -7.61 -1.00 -22.29
N TYR A 34 -8.26 -0.42 -21.29
CA TYR A 34 -7.88 -0.67 -19.88
C TYR A 34 -8.11 -2.12 -19.42
N LEU A 35 -8.98 -2.88 -20.08
CA LEU A 35 -9.25 -4.30 -19.79
C LEU A 35 -8.33 -5.23 -20.59
N ASP A 36 -7.64 -4.74 -21.60
CA ASP A 36 -6.76 -5.53 -22.44
C ASP A 36 -5.36 -5.61 -21.83
N GLU A 37 -5.05 -6.73 -21.19
CA GLU A 37 -3.77 -6.96 -20.53
C GLU A 37 -2.56 -6.98 -21.47
N SER A 38 -2.78 -7.13 -22.78
CA SER A 38 -1.72 -7.07 -23.79
C SER A 38 -1.23 -5.64 -24.07
N GLN A 39 -2.00 -4.63 -23.67
CA GLN A 39 -1.65 -3.23 -23.86
C GLN A 39 -0.69 -2.73 -22.77
N PRO A 40 0.22 -1.79 -23.11
CA PRO A 40 1.06 -1.13 -22.11
C PRO A 40 0.26 -0.52 -20.97
N ILE A 41 0.78 -0.61 -19.73
CA ILE A 41 0.11 -0.11 -18.52
C ILE A 41 -0.30 1.36 -18.66
N GLU A 42 0.55 2.20 -19.21
CA GLU A 42 0.29 3.64 -19.40
C GLU A 42 -0.95 3.87 -20.25
N LYS A 43 -1.10 3.14 -21.35
CA LYS A 43 -2.29 3.21 -22.21
C LYS A 43 -3.55 2.74 -21.49
N ARG A 44 -3.42 1.67 -20.71
CA ARG A 44 -4.53 1.15 -19.90
C ARG A 44 -4.97 2.17 -18.86
N VAL A 45 -4.02 2.79 -18.17
CA VAL A 45 -4.29 3.85 -17.17
C VAL A 45 -4.93 5.08 -17.83
N GLU A 46 -4.42 5.56 -18.96
CA GLU A 46 -4.99 6.69 -19.68
C GLU A 46 -6.43 6.41 -20.14
N ASP A 47 -6.70 5.23 -20.69
CA ASP A 47 -8.04 4.83 -21.11
C ASP A 47 -9.00 4.76 -19.90
N ALA A 48 -8.60 4.13 -18.79
CA ALA A 48 -9.39 4.08 -17.57
C ALA A 48 -9.69 5.50 -17.05
N LEU A 49 -8.68 6.35 -16.93
CA LEU A 49 -8.82 7.74 -16.48
C LEU A 49 -9.73 8.57 -17.38
N SER A 50 -9.68 8.34 -18.70
CA SER A 50 -10.55 9.05 -19.66
C SER A 50 -12.02 8.71 -19.46
N ARG A 51 -12.33 7.53 -18.96
CA ARG A 51 -13.69 7.04 -18.70
C ARG A 51 -14.25 7.40 -17.34
N MET A 52 -13.36 7.76 -16.37
CA MET A 52 -13.77 8.15 -15.03
C MET A 52 -14.38 9.55 -15.00
N THR A 53 -15.42 9.72 -14.19
CA THR A 53 -15.94 11.05 -13.83
C THR A 53 -14.98 11.77 -12.89
N LEU A 54 -15.20 13.06 -12.66
CA LEU A 54 -14.40 13.83 -11.71
C LEU A 54 -14.57 13.28 -10.29
N GLU A 55 -15.79 12.93 -9.92
CA GLU A 55 -16.13 12.37 -8.61
C GLU A 55 -15.41 11.03 -8.38
N GLU A 56 -15.41 10.14 -9.37
CA GLU A 56 -14.68 8.86 -9.31
C GLU A 56 -13.17 9.07 -9.17
N LYS A 57 -12.60 10.02 -9.93
CA LYS A 57 -11.18 10.38 -9.79
C LYS A 57 -10.84 10.92 -8.41
N VAL A 58 -11.71 11.75 -7.83
CA VAL A 58 -11.53 12.29 -6.48
C VAL A 58 -11.68 11.18 -5.44
N ALA A 59 -12.69 10.30 -5.59
CA ALA A 59 -12.94 9.22 -4.63
C ALA A 59 -11.73 8.26 -4.50
N ILE A 60 -11.05 7.93 -5.59
CA ILE A 60 -9.85 7.08 -5.55
C ILE A 60 -8.69 7.72 -4.77
N LEU A 61 -8.61 9.06 -4.73
CA LEU A 61 -7.49 9.79 -4.13
C LEU A 61 -7.55 9.86 -2.59
N HIS A 62 -8.62 9.40 -1.97
CA HIS A 62 -8.77 9.42 -0.53
C HIS A 62 -9.35 8.10 0.00
N ALA A 63 -9.12 7.84 1.29
CA ALA A 63 -9.71 6.68 1.93
C ALA A 63 -11.22 6.81 2.04
N GLN A 64 -11.92 5.71 1.77
CA GLN A 64 -13.35 5.58 2.04
C GLN A 64 -13.62 4.95 3.42
N SER A 65 -12.67 4.19 3.94
CA SER A 65 -12.71 3.58 5.28
C SER A 65 -11.37 3.76 5.99
N LYS A 66 -11.19 3.12 7.15
CA LYS A 66 -9.88 3.13 7.86
C LYS A 66 -8.75 2.55 7.03
N PHE A 67 -9.03 1.53 6.20
CA PHE A 67 -8.00 0.79 5.48
C PHE A 67 -8.32 0.55 4.00
N SER A 68 -9.24 1.31 3.40
CA SER A 68 -9.51 1.15 1.97
C SER A 68 -9.68 2.46 1.22
N SER A 69 -9.37 2.44 -0.06
CA SER A 69 -9.76 3.46 -1.01
C SER A 69 -10.86 2.95 -1.93
N ALA A 70 -11.66 3.86 -2.48
CA ALA A 70 -12.74 3.51 -3.39
C ALA A 70 -12.20 2.88 -4.68
N GLY A 71 -12.92 1.89 -5.20
CA GLY A 71 -12.82 1.46 -6.57
C GLY A 71 -13.67 2.29 -7.52
N VAL A 72 -13.81 1.84 -8.75
CA VAL A 72 -14.77 2.36 -9.73
C VAL A 72 -15.62 1.21 -10.24
N PRO A 73 -16.70 0.83 -9.51
CA PRO A 73 -17.51 -0.34 -9.81
C PRO A 73 -18.08 -0.32 -11.23
N ARG A 74 -18.46 0.85 -11.72
CA ARG A 74 -18.97 1.05 -13.09
C ARG A 74 -17.96 0.61 -14.16
N LEU A 75 -16.68 0.69 -13.86
CA LEU A 75 -15.58 0.27 -14.75
C LEU A 75 -15.00 -1.10 -14.35
N GLY A 76 -15.53 -1.75 -13.33
CA GLY A 76 -14.97 -3.00 -12.81
C GLY A 76 -13.61 -2.82 -12.13
N ILE A 77 -13.24 -1.61 -11.73
CA ILE A 77 -12.01 -1.34 -10.99
C ILE A 77 -12.30 -1.57 -9.51
N PRO A 78 -11.59 -2.53 -8.86
CA PRO A 78 -11.86 -2.89 -7.47
C PRO A 78 -11.40 -1.80 -6.49
N GLU A 79 -11.88 -1.91 -5.26
CA GLU A 79 -11.35 -1.20 -4.11
C GLU A 79 -9.91 -1.65 -3.83
N VAL A 80 -9.12 -0.79 -3.20
CA VAL A 80 -7.77 -1.14 -2.73
C VAL A 80 -7.79 -1.23 -1.21
N TRP A 81 -7.43 -2.38 -0.67
CA TRP A 81 -7.42 -2.65 0.76
C TRP A 81 -6.01 -2.67 1.33
N CYS A 82 -5.81 -1.89 2.40
CA CYS A 82 -4.58 -1.88 3.17
C CYS A 82 -4.74 -2.69 4.44
N THR A 83 -3.61 -3.12 4.99
CA THR A 83 -3.55 -3.65 6.35
C THR A 83 -2.39 -3.04 7.11
N ASP A 84 -2.61 -2.73 8.37
CA ASP A 84 -1.54 -2.24 9.23
C ASP A 84 -0.76 -3.41 9.83
N GLY A 85 0.51 -3.14 10.05
CA GLY A 85 1.43 -3.97 10.77
C GLY A 85 2.58 -4.53 9.95
N PRO A 86 3.84 -4.05 10.19
CA PRO A 86 5.04 -4.60 9.56
C PRO A 86 5.45 -5.97 10.11
N HIS A 87 4.79 -6.44 11.19
CA HIS A 87 5.05 -7.71 11.85
C HIS A 87 3.78 -8.48 12.25
N GLY A 88 2.77 -8.37 11.40
CA GLY A 88 1.52 -9.12 11.49
C GLY A 88 0.41 -8.45 10.70
N ILE A 89 -0.45 -9.27 10.08
CA ILE A 89 -1.63 -8.75 9.41
C ILE A 89 -2.67 -8.45 10.47
N ARG A 90 -3.09 -7.20 10.57
CA ARG A 90 -4.04 -6.76 11.56
C ARG A 90 -5.42 -7.43 11.39
N PRO A 91 -6.11 -7.84 12.47
CA PRO A 91 -7.53 -8.16 12.43
C PRO A 91 -8.36 -7.00 11.85
N GLU A 92 -9.49 -7.31 11.23
CA GLU A 92 -10.35 -6.29 10.64
C GLU A 92 -10.91 -5.33 11.70
N VAL A 93 -11.02 -4.08 11.32
CA VAL A 93 -11.63 -3.02 12.13
C VAL A 93 -12.97 -2.59 11.53
N LEU A 94 -13.78 -1.92 12.33
CA LEU A 94 -15.00 -1.30 11.86
C LEU A 94 -14.69 -0.24 10.81
N TRP A 95 -15.65 0.02 9.94
CA TRP A 95 -15.47 0.87 8.75
C TRP A 95 -14.90 2.25 9.08
N ASP A 96 -15.45 2.93 10.08
CA ASP A 96 -15.05 4.29 10.48
C ASP A 96 -14.41 4.38 11.87
N GLU A 97 -14.19 3.23 12.54
CA GLU A 97 -13.68 3.18 13.90
C GLU A 97 -12.43 2.30 14.00
N TRP A 98 -11.69 2.44 15.09
CA TRP A 98 -10.48 1.66 15.32
C TRP A 98 -10.73 0.36 16.08
N ASP A 99 -11.98 0.12 16.50
CA ASP A 99 -12.36 -1.10 17.18
C ASP A 99 -12.34 -2.28 16.21
N GLN A 100 -11.99 -3.47 16.73
CA GLN A 100 -12.00 -4.67 15.92
C GLN A 100 -13.42 -5.04 15.51
N ALA A 101 -13.56 -5.54 14.28
CA ALA A 101 -14.84 -6.00 13.75
C ALA A 101 -15.38 -7.24 14.49
N GLY A 102 -14.51 -7.96 15.20
CA GLY A 102 -14.90 -9.08 16.05
C GLY A 102 -15.32 -10.34 15.27
N TRP A 103 -14.80 -10.53 14.06
CA TRP A 103 -15.08 -11.72 13.28
C TRP A 103 -14.47 -12.96 13.94
N THR A 104 -15.19 -14.05 14.00
CA THR A 104 -14.77 -15.28 14.69
C THR A 104 -13.60 -16.00 14.03
N ASN A 105 -13.37 -15.76 12.74
CA ASN A 105 -12.29 -16.34 11.94
C ASN A 105 -11.18 -15.34 11.61
N ASP A 106 -11.09 -14.23 12.33
CA ASP A 106 -10.12 -13.16 12.07
C ASP A 106 -8.80 -13.37 12.83
N SER A 107 -8.33 -14.62 12.89
CA SER A 107 -7.01 -14.95 13.44
C SER A 107 -5.90 -14.54 12.48
N CYS A 108 -4.81 -14.00 13.02
CA CYS A 108 -3.64 -13.62 12.27
C CYS A 108 -2.35 -13.98 13.00
N THR A 109 -1.26 -14.15 12.26
CA THR A 109 0.04 -14.50 12.81
C THR A 109 0.68 -13.29 13.47
N ALA A 110 1.12 -13.44 14.71
CA ALA A 110 2.02 -12.49 15.36
C ALA A 110 3.46 -12.84 14.97
N PHE A 111 3.98 -12.11 13.99
CA PHE A 111 5.37 -12.25 13.58
C PHE A 111 6.31 -11.58 14.60
N PRO A 112 7.60 -11.98 14.66
CA PRO A 112 8.59 -11.30 15.48
C PRO A 112 8.67 -9.80 15.14
N ALA A 113 8.95 -8.96 16.12
CA ALA A 113 9.20 -7.54 15.89
C ALA A 113 10.36 -7.32 14.90
N LEU A 114 10.33 -6.25 14.10
CA LEU A 114 11.37 -6.00 13.12
C LEU A 114 12.76 -5.80 13.74
N THR A 115 12.82 -5.32 14.98
CA THR A 115 14.05 -5.31 15.77
C THR A 115 14.64 -6.72 15.94
N CYS A 116 13.80 -7.71 16.23
CA CYS A 116 14.20 -9.11 16.36
C CYS A 116 14.67 -9.68 15.02
N LEU A 117 13.94 -9.37 13.94
CA LEU A 117 14.32 -9.76 12.58
C LEU A 117 15.69 -9.20 12.22
N ALA A 118 15.92 -7.91 12.42
CA ALA A 118 17.18 -7.24 12.09
C ALA A 118 18.34 -7.76 12.94
N ALA A 119 18.10 -8.13 14.20
CA ALA A 119 19.10 -8.72 15.08
C ALA A 119 19.63 -10.08 14.62
N THR A 120 18.97 -10.72 13.65
CA THR A 120 19.51 -11.94 13.01
C THR A 120 20.69 -11.66 12.09
N TRP A 121 20.84 -10.44 11.58
CA TRP A 121 21.83 -10.05 10.56
C TRP A 121 21.77 -10.92 9.29
N ASN A 122 20.61 -11.54 9.06
CA ASN A 122 20.44 -12.51 7.98
C ASN A 122 19.38 -12.04 6.96
N PRO A 123 19.78 -11.57 5.77
CA PRO A 123 18.87 -11.17 4.70
C PRO A 123 17.95 -12.30 4.20
N GLU A 124 18.39 -13.55 4.26
CA GLU A 124 17.54 -14.70 3.90
C GLU A 124 16.38 -14.88 4.88
N MET A 125 16.62 -14.59 6.17
CA MET A 125 15.57 -14.59 7.17
C MET A 125 14.57 -13.45 6.92
N SER A 126 15.06 -12.30 6.47
CA SER A 126 14.21 -11.19 6.06
C SER A 126 13.36 -11.53 4.82
N ALA A 127 13.94 -12.25 3.86
CA ALA A 127 13.22 -12.77 2.71
C ALA A 127 12.11 -13.76 3.14
N LEU A 128 12.44 -14.72 4.00
CA LEU A 128 11.45 -15.67 4.53
C LEU A 128 10.31 -14.96 5.26
N TYR A 129 10.65 -13.95 6.06
CA TYR A 129 9.69 -13.13 6.77
C TYR A 129 8.75 -12.40 5.79
N GLY A 130 9.32 -11.70 4.80
CA GLY A 130 8.57 -10.98 3.76
C GLY A 130 7.64 -11.89 2.97
N LYS A 131 8.13 -13.08 2.59
CA LYS A 131 7.33 -14.11 1.95
C LYS A 131 6.13 -14.50 2.80
N SER A 132 6.36 -14.88 4.04
CA SER A 132 5.31 -15.42 4.92
C SER A 132 4.23 -14.37 5.25
N ILE A 133 4.62 -13.13 5.55
CA ILE A 133 3.65 -12.07 5.82
C ILE A 133 2.92 -11.63 4.54
N GLY A 134 3.59 -11.67 3.39
CA GLY A 134 2.99 -11.39 2.08
C GLY A 134 1.95 -12.45 1.68
N GLU A 135 2.24 -13.73 1.92
CA GLU A 135 1.29 -14.84 1.71
C GLU A 135 0.04 -14.66 2.58
N GLU A 136 0.21 -14.32 3.86
CA GLU A 136 -0.93 -14.09 4.76
C GLU A 136 -1.73 -12.84 4.35
N ALA A 137 -1.07 -11.75 3.97
CA ALA A 137 -1.72 -10.54 3.47
C ALA A 137 -2.55 -10.85 2.21
N ARG A 138 -2.00 -11.60 1.27
CA ARG A 138 -2.71 -12.01 0.05
C ARG A 138 -3.87 -12.93 0.33
N TYR A 139 -3.70 -13.91 1.23
CA TYR A 139 -4.78 -14.80 1.66
C TYR A 139 -5.95 -14.03 2.29
N ARG A 140 -5.66 -12.92 2.97
CA ARG A 140 -6.64 -12.03 3.59
C ARG A 140 -7.11 -10.90 2.66
N GLU A 141 -6.89 -11.04 1.36
CA GLU A 141 -7.34 -10.11 0.32
C GLU A 141 -6.85 -8.66 0.54
N LYS A 142 -5.60 -8.51 1.02
CA LYS A 142 -4.99 -7.19 1.17
C LYS A 142 -4.10 -6.87 -0.02
N ASP A 143 -4.25 -5.65 -0.52
CA ASP A 143 -3.49 -5.16 -1.67
C ASP A 143 -2.21 -4.44 -1.25
N ILE A 144 -2.23 -3.83 -0.05
CA ILE A 144 -1.10 -3.08 0.48
C ILE A 144 -0.86 -3.45 1.95
N LEU A 145 0.36 -3.88 2.24
CA LEU A 145 0.89 -4.04 3.59
C LEU A 145 1.56 -2.73 4.01
N LEU A 146 1.09 -2.10 5.09
CA LEU A 146 1.67 -0.88 5.66
C LEU A 146 2.94 -1.22 6.47
N GLY A 147 3.95 -1.63 5.76
CA GLY A 147 5.26 -2.05 6.24
C GLY A 147 6.22 -2.34 5.08
N PRO A 148 7.52 -2.49 5.37
CA PRO A 148 8.17 -2.46 6.68
C PRO A 148 8.41 -1.05 7.23
N GLY A 149 8.63 -0.95 8.55
CA GLY A 149 9.11 0.26 9.20
C GLY A 149 10.65 0.31 9.20
N VAL A 150 11.24 1.47 8.83
CA VAL A 150 12.71 1.58 8.68
C VAL A 150 13.30 2.87 9.29
N ASN A 151 12.55 3.56 10.13
CA ASN A 151 13.13 4.73 10.82
C ASN A 151 14.26 4.30 11.75
N ILE A 152 15.34 5.08 11.76
CA ILE A 152 16.54 4.78 12.57
C ILE A 152 16.29 5.13 14.04
N TYR A 153 16.71 4.28 14.96
CA TYR A 153 16.65 4.54 16.40
C TYR A 153 17.59 5.69 16.77
N ARG A 154 17.05 6.70 17.45
CA ARG A 154 17.85 7.81 18.00
C ARG A 154 17.86 7.81 19.53
N THR A 155 16.83 7.23 20.11
CA THR A 155 16.67 7.12 21.55
C THR A 155 15.90 5.84 21.87
N PRO A 156 16.21 5.14 22.96
CA PRO A 156 15.40 3.98 23.39
C PRO A 156 13.98 4.38 23.82
N LEU A 157 13.73 5.66 24.08
CA LEU A 157 12.44 6.18 24.52
C LEU A 157 11.45 6.46 23.39
N ASN A 158 11.82 6.23 22.13
CA ASN A 158 10.87 6.29 21.05
C ASN A 158 9.86 5.13 21.15
N GLY A 159 8.60 5.43 21.29
CA GLY A 159 7.53 4.45 21.52
C GLY A 159 7.30 3.43 20.39
N ARG A 160 7.99 3.56 19.23
CA ARG A 160 7.84 2.68 18.06
C ARG A 160 9.14 2.00 17.61
N ASN A 161 10.17 1.96 18.44
CA ASN A 161 11.42 1.28 18.07
C ASN A 161 11.21 -0.21 17.73
N PHE A 162 10.28 -0.90 18.41
CA PHE A 162 9.95 -2.28 18.10
C PHE A 162 9.50 -2.51 16.65
N GLU A 163 8.93 -1.49 16.01
CA GLU A 163 8.39 -1.53 14.65
C GLU A 163 9.45 -1.27 13.57
N TYR A 164 10.68 -0.91 13.98
CA TYR A 164 11.79 -0.56 13.10
C TYR A 164 12.94 -1.56 13.21
N MET A 165 13.91 -1.47 12.27
CA MET A 165 14.97 -2.46 12.14
C MET A 165 16.21 -2.19 12.98
N GLY A 166 16.39 -0.97 13.50
CA GLY A 166 17.54 -0.67 14.36
C GLY A 166 18.11 0.73 14.22
N GLU A 167 19.31 0.89 14.72
CA GLU A 167 20.06 2.16 14.72
C GLU A 167 21.08 2.26 13.57
N ASP A 168 21.37 1.14 12.92
CA ASP A 168 22.35 1.05 11.82
C ASP A 168 21.64 1.20 10.47
N PRO A 169 21.93 2.28 9.71
CA PRO A 169 21.31 2.51 8.40
C PRO A 169 21.73 1.47 7.36
N TYR A 170 22.94 0.91 7.45
CA TYR A 170 23.39 -0.12 6.53
C TYR A 170 22.65 -1.45 6.77
N LEU A 171 22.62 -1.91 8.02
CA LEU A 171 21.86 -3.12 8.37
C LEU A 171 20.39 -2.99 7.96
N SER A 172 19.76 -1.87 8.30
CA SER A 172 18.36 -1.60 7.92
C SER A 172 18.17 -1.64 6.41
N SER A 173 19.11 -1.09 5.63
CA SER A 173 19.09 -1.13 4.16
C SER A 173 19.23 -2.57 3.62
N ARG A 174 20.07 -3.39 4.20
CA ARG A 174 20.26 -4.79 3.76
C ARG A 174 19.10 -5.71 4.12
N MET A 175 18.41 -5.40 5.22
CA MET A 175 17.26 -6.20 5.68
C MET A 175 15.95 -5.80 5.00
N VAL A 176 15.78 -4.52 4.65
CA VAL A 176 14.52 -4.03 4.07
C VAL A 176 14.29 -4.53 2.65
N VAL A 177 15.35 -4.66 1.85
CA VAL A 177 15.26 -5.04 0.43
C VAL A 177 14.59 -6.41 0.26
N PRO A 178 15.13 -7.52 0.81
CA PRO A 178 14.51 -8.82 0.64
C PRO A 178 13.12 -8.94 1.27
N TYR A 179 12.83 -8.18 2.34
CA TYR A 179 11.47 -8.10 2.89
C TYR A 179 10.48 -7.59 1.84
N ILE A 180 10.81 -6.46 1.20
CA ILE A 180 9.95 -5.81 0.20
C ILE A 180 9.76 -6.70 -1.03
N GLU A 181 10.86 -7.21 -1.59
CA GLU A 181 10.82 -8.08 -2.76
C GLU A 181 9.89 -9.28 -2.56
N GLU A 182 9.99 -9.94 -1.41
CA GLU A 182 9.21 -11.14 -1.13
C GLU A 182 7.73 -10.83 -0.81
N VAL A 183 7.42 -9.74 -0.14
CA VAL A 183 6.04 -9.29 0.01
C VAL A 183 5.41 -9.05 -1.37
N GLN A 184 6.12 -8.36 -2.26
CA GLN A 184 5.60 -7.97 -3.57
C GLN A 184 5.48 -9.13 -4.56
N LYS A 185 6.26 -10.21 -4.41
CA LYS A 185 6.06 -11.46 -5.16
C LYS A 185 4.68 -12.09 -4.94
N ASN A 186 4.03 -11.78 -3.84
CA ASN A 186 2.66 -12.22 -3.56
C ASN A 186 1.58 -11.31 -4.17
N GLY A 187 1.97 -10.29 -4.96
CA GLY A 187 1.04 -9.31 -5.52
C GLY A 187 0.49 -8.32 -4.47
N VAL A 188 1.18 -8.15 -3.33
CA VAL A 188 0.86 -7.21 -2.27
C VAL A 188 1.90 -6.10 -2.28
N ALA A 189 1.49 -4.85 -2.35
CA ALA A 189 2.42 -3.73 -2.28
C ALA A 189 3.02 -3.60 -0.88
N ALA A 190 4.34 -3.57 -0.78
CA ALA A 190 5.02 -3.15 0.44
C ALA A 190 5.04 -1.62 0.52
N CYS A 191 4.56 -1.08 1.65
CA CYS A 191 4.50 0.35 1.92
C CYS A 191 5.53 0.73 2.98
N VAL A 192 6.75 1.06 2.56
CA VAL A 192 7.83 1.40 3.49
C VAL A 192 7.52 2.69 4.26
N LYS A 193 7.77 2.68 5.58
CA LYS A 193 7.32 3.76 6.48
C LYS A 193 8.32 4.09 7.60
N HIS A 194 8.26 5.25 8.20
CA HIS A 194 7.47 6.46 7.87
C HIS A 194 8.40 7.52 7.28
N PHE A 195 8.17 7.92 6.05
CA PHE A 195 9.03 8.81 5.28
C PHE A 195 8.70 10.28 5.55
N ALA A 196 9.58 11.04 6.24
CA ALA A 196 10.80 10.61 6.88
C ALA A 196 10.91 11.20 8.29
N LEU A 197 11.90 10.75 9.05
CA LEU A 197 12.25 11.36 10.33
C LEU A 197 11.21 11.18 11.45
N ASN A 198 10.41 10.10 11.43
CA ASN A 198 9.51 9.75 12.53
C ASN A 198 10.31 9.00 13.63
N ASN A 199 11.18 9.73 14.33
CA ASN A 199 12.09 9.19 15.32
C ASN A 199 11.66 9.51 16.76
N GLN A 200 10.46 10.07 16.91
CA GLN A 200 9.86 10.46 18.19
C GLN A 200 8.34 10.39 18.08
N GLU A 201 7.69 9.70 19.03
CA GLU A 201 6.23 9.61 19.11
C GLU A 201 5.60 10.74 19.94
N ALA A 202 6.31 11.28 20.92
CA ALA A 202 5.83 12.42 21.69
C ALA A 202 5.66 13.64 20.77
N HIS A 203 4.44 14.19 20.75
CA HIS A 203 4.06 15.34 19.90
C HIS A 203 4.27 15.12 18.39
N ARG A 204 4.28 13.88 17.89
CA ARG A 204 4.56 13.52 16.50
C ARG A 204 3.75 14.28 15.45
N HIS A 205 2.55 14.74 15.78
CA HIS A 205 1.69 15.52 14.86
C HIS A 205 2.07 17.00 14.74
N GLY A 206 2.99 17.49 15.55
CA GLY A 206 3.33 18.92 15.61
C GLY A 206 4.81 19.22 15.58
N ILE A 207 5.65 18.24 15.92
CA ILE A 207 7.10 18.45 15.98
C ILE A 207 7.67 18.78 14.60
N ASP A 208 8.53 19.78 14.53
CA ASP A 208 9.36 20.09 13.38
C ASP A 208 10.77 19.56 13.64
N VAL A 209 11.19 18.58 12.83
CA VAL A 209 12.48 17.91 13.06
C VAL A 209 13.60 18.72 12.46
N GLU A 210 14.60 19.01 13.28
CA GLU A 210 15.84 19.63 12.88
C GLU A 210 16.92 18.57 12.68
N VAL A 211 17.49 18.53 11.49
CA VAL A 211 18.58 17.65 11.11
C VAL A 211 19.39 18.31 9.98
N ASP A 212 20.71 18.18 10.04
CA ASP A 212 21.56 18.65 8.96
C ASP A 212 21.51 17.71 7.75
N ASP A 213 21.88 18.23 6.58
CA ASP A 213 21.78 17.49 5.32
C ASP A 213 22.66 16.25 5.30
N ARG A 214 23.80 16.24 5.98
CA ARG A 214 24.69 15.09 6.08
C ARG A 214 24.04 13.97 6.88
N ALA A 215 23.54 14.26 8.08
CA ALA A 215 22.85 13.29 8.91
C ALA A 215 21.57 12.77 8.21
N LEU A 216 20.81 13.65 7.55
CA LEU A 216 19.65 13.25 6.76
C LEU A 216 20.01 12.19 5.72
N ASN A 217 21.05 12.44 4.91
CA ASN A 217 21.41 11.58 3.79
C ASN A 217 22.26 10.36 4.18
N GLU A 218 23.04 10.40 5.26
CA GLU A 218 23.91 9.30 5.66
C GLU A 218 23.27 8.37 6.70
N ILE A 219 22.27 8.84 7.47
CA ILE A 219 21.68 8.07 8.57
C ILE A 219 20.19 7.81 8.32
N TYR A 220 19.37 8.84 8.04
CA TYR A 220 17.91 8.70 8.07
C TYR A 220 17.29 8.23 6.76
N LEU A 221 17.90 8.54 5.63
CA LEU A 221 17.36 8.22 4.31
C LEU A 221 17.87 6.91 3.69
N PRO A 222 19.05 6.33 4.04
CA PRO A 222 19.60 5.19 3.31
C PRO A 222 18.68 3.98 3.24
N ALA A 223 17.99 3.61 4.32
CA ALA A 223 17.08 2.48 4.32
C ALA A 223 15.86 2.70 3.42
N PHE A 224 15.33 3.93 3.36
CA PHE A 224 14.27 4.27 2.40
C PHE A 224 14.77 4.26 0.97
N LYS A 225 15.98 4.76 0.73
CA LYS A 225 16.60 4.73 -0.60
C LYS A 225 16.78 3.30 -1.09
N ALA A 226 17.31 2.42 -0.26
CA ALA A 226 17.45 1.00 -0.56
C ALA A 226 16.09 0.33 -0.83
N ALA A 227 15.09 0.63 0.00
CA ALA A 227 13.73 0.15 -0.18
C ALA A 227 13.13 0.52 -1.56
N VAL A 228 13.37 1.74 -2.02
CA VAL A 228 12.88 2.24 -3.30
C VAL A 228 13.72 1.74 -4.47
N GLN A 229 15.04 1.95 -4.43
CA GLN A 229 15.91 1.72 -5.58
C GLN A 229 16.37 0.29 -5.75
N GLU A 230 16.56 -0.45 -4.66
CA GLU A 230 16.98 -1.84 -4.69
C GLU A 230 15.78 -2.78 -4.49
N GLY A 231 14.93 -2.54 -3.48
CA GLY A 231 13.76 -3.36 -3.18
C GLY A 231 12.56 -3.10 -4.09
N GLY A 232 12.58 -2.03 -4.88
CA GLY A 232 11.50 -1.70 -5.81
C GLY A 232 10.15 -1.49 -5.12
N ALA A 233 10.11 -0.85 -3.95
CA ALA A 233 8.89 -0.64 -3.19
C ALA A 233 7.79 0.03 -4.03
N TRP A 234 6.56 -0.50 -3.99
CA TRP A 234 5.42 0.06 -4.73
C TRP A 234 4.72 1.18 -3.99
N ALA A 235 4.92 1.27 -2.68
CA ALA A 235 4.33 2.33 -1.87
C ALA A 235 5.30 2.85 -0.80
N VAL A 236 5.11 4.12 -0.44
CA VAL A 236 5.84 4.81 0.64
C VAL A 236 4.84 5.55 1.50
N MET A 237 4.91 5.40 2.83
CA MET A 237 4.06 6.16 3.74
C MET A 237 4.81 7.37 4.30
N GLY A 238 4.23 8.56 4.12
CA GLY A 238 4.73 9.79 4.71
C GLY A 238 4.61 9.81 6.23
N ALA A 239 5.53 10.50 6.92
CA ALA A 239 5.52 10.61 8.37
C ALA A 239 4.57 11.73 8.86
N TYR A 240 4.18 11.66 10.14
CA TYR A 240 3.32 12.67 10.77
C TYR A 240 4.02 13.99 11.04
N ASN A 241 5.32 13.94 11.40
CA ASN A 241 6.10 15.08 11.79
C ASN A 241 6.30 16.08 10.64
N LYS A 242 6.78 17.25 11.01
CA LYS A 242 7.26 18.25 10.05
C LYS A 242 8.76 18.11 9.84
N TYR A 243 9.20 18.59 8.70
CA TYR A 243 10.58 18.86 8.36
C TYR A 243 10.67 20.16 7.56
N LYS A 244 11.52 21.10 8.01
CA LYS A 244 11.64 22.45 7.43
C LYS A 244 10.29 23.18 7.38
N GLY A 245 9.49 23.07 8.44
CA GLY A 245 8.20 23.77 8.61
C GLY A 245 7.00 23.09 7.95
N GLU A 246 7.19 22.08 7.09
CA GLU A 246 6.12 21.40 6.38
C GLU A 246 5.95 19.95 6.86
N HIS A 247 4.71 19.47 6.96
CA HIS A 247 4.45 18.05 7.26
C HIS A 247 5.01 17.15 6.17
N CYS A 248 5.67 16.06 6.55
CA CYS A 248 6.31 15.14 5.61
C CYS A 248 5.38 14.62 4.53
N CYS A 249 4.07 14.44 4.84
CA CYS A 249 3.06 13.99 3.87
C CYS A 249 2.77 14.98 2.74
N HIS A 250 3.26 16.21 2.80
CA HIS A 250 3.16 17.21 1.71
C HIS A 250 4.43 18.06 1.54
N ASN A 251 5.52 17.64 2.18
CA ASN A 251 6.80 18.30 2.07
C ASN A 251 7.38 18.12 0.67
N ARG A 252 7.49 19.23 -0.08
CA ARG A 252 7.96 19.19 -1.46
C ARG A 252 9.37 18.63 -1.59
N TYR A 253 10.28 19.05 -0.70
CA TYR A 253 11.66 18.61 -0.75
C TYR A 253 11.79 17.08 -0.57
N LEU A 254 11.10 16.51 0.41
CA LEU A 254 11.12 15.07 0.64
C LEU A 254 10.44 14.29 -0.50
N LEU A 255 9.22 14.70 -0.88
CA LEU A 255 8.39 13.90 -1.80
C LEU A 255 8.75 14.11 -3.27
N ASN A 256 8.98 15.37 -3.69
CA ASN A 256 9.22 15.67 -5.10
C ASN A 256 10.71 15.65 -5.44
N ASP A 257 11.53 16.31 -4.63
CA ASP A 257 12.95 16.44 -4.95
C ASP A 257 13.71 15.14 -4.65
N ILE A 258 13.61 14.61 -3.43
CA ILE A 258 14.33 13.38 -3.05
C ILE A 258 13.62 12.15 -3.62
N LEU A 259 12.36 11.89 -3.22
CA LEU A 259 11.70 10.62 -3.51
C LEU A 259 11.43 10.46 -5.01
N LYS A 260 10.77 11.45 -5.65
CA LYS A 260 10.35 11.33 -7.05
C LYS A 260 11.49 11.61 -8.04
N ARG A 261 12.20 12.74 -7.90
CA ARG A 261 13.24 13.13 -8.85
C ARG A 261 14.53 12.35 -8.67
N ASP A 262 15.10 12.39 -7.44
CA ASP A 262 16.47 11.88 -7.23
C ASP A 262 16.48 10.34 -7.14
N TRP A 263 15.42 9.72 -6.59
CA TRP A 263 15.31 8.27 -6.48
C TRP A 263 14.45 7.63 -7.57
N ALA A 264 13.81 8.44 -8.42
CA ALA A 264 12.95 7.99 -9.51
C ALA A 264 11.76 7.12 -9.05
N PHE A 265 11.23 7.36 -7.84
CA PHE A 265 10.10 6.60 -7.32
C PHE A 265 8.82 6.92 -8.10
N ASP A 266 8.24 5.93 -8.75
CA ASP A 266 7.02 6.03 -9.56
C ASP A 266 5.78 5.45 -8.86
N GLY A 267 5.95 4.86 -7.68
CA GLY A 267 4.88 4.26 -6.89
C GLY A 267 3.97 5.27 -6.16
N VAL A 268 3.15 4.74 -5.25
CA VAL A 268 2.14 5.51 -4.52
C VAL A 268 2.69 6.05 -3.20
N VAL A 269 2.41 7.33 -2.92
CA VAL A 269 2.65 7.91 -1.59
C VAL A 269 1.35 7.86 -0.78
N VAL A 270 1.40 7.16 0.35
CA VAL A 270 0.28 7.04 1.30
C VAL A 270 0.50 8.01 2.45
N SER A 271 -0.51 8.80 2.83
CA SER A 271 -0.40 9.60 4.04
C SER A 271 -0.71 8.76 5.28
N THR A 272 -0.06 9.07 6.39
CA THR A 272 -0.46 8.54 7.70
C THR A 272 -1.81 9.13 8.11
N GLY A 273 -2.72 8.31 8.63
CA GLY A 273 -4.17 8.55 8.77
C GLY A 273 -4.64 9.83 9.48
N ALA A 274 -3.78 10.59 10.17
CA ALA A 274 -4.11 11.86 10.81
C ALA A 274 -3.19 13.01 10.37
N ALA A 275 -2.53 12.88 9.20
CA ALA A 275 -1.66 13.93 8.70
C ALA A 275 -2.49 15.20 8.41
N ARG A 276 -2.16 16.28 9.12
CA ARG A 276 -2.81 17.57 8.93
C ARG A 276 -2.41 18.17 7.59
N THR A 277 -3.38 18.39 6.72
CA THR A 277 -3.20 19.30 5.59
C THR A 277 -3.54 20.72 6.04
N THR A 278 -2.90 21.74 5.46
CA THR A 278 -3.02 23.15 5.83
C THR A 278 -4.38 23.79 5.54
N ARG A 279 -5.42 23.03 5.22
CA ARG A 279 -6.79 23.55 5.06
C ARG A 279 -7.55 23.50 6.37
N SER A 280 -8.13 24.64 6.74
CA SER A 280 -8.83 25.01 7.96
C SER A 280 -10.16 24.26 8.22
N ARG A 281 -10.21 22.94 8.02
CA ARG A 281 -11.34 22.11 8.43
C ARG A 281 -10.80 20.89 9.18
N PRO A 282 -11.43 20.47 10.30
CA PRO A 282 -10.97 19.28 11.00
C PRO A 282 -11.11 18.10 10.05
N PRO A 283 -10.05 17.30 9.85
CA PRO A 283 -10.14 16.14 8.99
C PRO A 283 -11.01 15.09 9.67
N ARG A 284 -12.04 14.62 9.00
CA ARG A 284 -12.42 13.21 9.15
C ARG A 284 -11.13 12.43 8.85
N THR A 285 -10.82 11.43 9.65
CA THR A 285 -9.63 10.58 9.49
C THR A 285 -9.56 10.04 8.06
N VAL A 286 -8.64 10.58 7.27
CA VAL A 286 -8.53 10.23 5.85
C VAL A 286 -7.07 9.87 5.60
N SER A 287 -6.80 8.63 5.25
CA SER A 287 -5.59 8.27 4.53
C SER A 287 -5.75 8.79 3.10
N THR A 288 -4.96 9.79 2.73
CA THR A 288 -4.97 10.33 1.36
C THR A 288 -3.91 9.63 0.52
N TRP A 289 -4.34 9.13 -0.62
CA TRP A 289 -3.47 8.63 -1.66
C TRP A 289 -3.07 9.81 -2.55
N SER A 290 -1.81 10.16 -2.60
CA SER A 290 -1.35 11.16 -3.56
C SER A 290 -0.43 10.50 -4.58
N SER A 291 -0.91 10.30 -5.81
CA SER A 291 -0.04 10.11 -6.95
C SER A 291 0.55 11.47 -7.33
N VAL A 292 1.76 11.76 -6.91
CA VAL A 292 2.45 12.98 -7.35
C VAL A 292 3.11 12.68 -8.69
N ARG A 293 2.38 12.85 -9.79
CA ARG A 293 3.03 13.01 -11.09
C ARG A 293 3.55 14.45 -11.15
N GLY A 294 4.86 14.60 -11.24
CA GLY A 294 5.46 15.87 -11.65
C GLY A 294 5.07 16.17 -13.10
N PRO A 295 5.08 17.44 -13.53
CA PRO A 295 4.85 17.77 -14.93
C PRO A 295 5.94 17.09 -15.77
N THR A 296 5.51 16.29 -16.72
CA THR A 296 6.35 15.89 -17.88
C THR A 296 6.78 17.16 -18.59
N VAL A 297 8.08 17.42 -18.62
CA VAL A 297 8.71 18.41 -19.51
C VAL A 297 8.80 17.80 -20.90
#